data_1f04b759abda970c0eb7ce572e98857f
#
_entry.id   1f04b759abda970c0eb7ce572e98857f
#
_cell.length_a   1.000
_cell.length_b   1.000
_cell.length_c   1.000
_cell.angle_alpha   90.00
_cell.angle_beta   90.00
_cell.angle_gamma   90.00
#
_symmetry.space_group_name_H-M   'P 1'
#
loop_
_entity.id
_entity.type
_entity.pdbx_description
1 polymer ?
#
loop_
_entity_poly.entity_id
_entity_poly.type
_entity_poly.pdbx_seq_one_letter_code
_entity_poly.pdbx_strand_id
1 'polypeptide(L)'
;MTTTQIKNRGFTLVELLIVIVIIAILTVVSLVAYNGLQNQAKTSTAKSTADSVAKKAELYNTEKGHYPEGLTIFTSNTDDSTTPPSDNKKNSWYMSGESVKSATLTDGSVPADGPLAIEYVKCPGSSTSPTGAQIYYYDFSSNKKVARVVGTGC
;
A
#
# COMPACT_ATOMS: atom_id res chain seq x y z
N MET A 1 -30.50 -59.53 30.09
CA MET A 1 -29.68 -58.63 29.19
C MET A 1 -30.65 -57.85 28.33
N THR A 2 -30.82 -56.55 28.60
CA THR A 2 -31.79 -55.70 27.89
C THR A 2 -31.01 -54.95 26.81
N THR A 3 -31.21 -55.26 25.53
CA THR A 3 -30.58 -54.59 24.38
C THR A 3 -31.35 -53.34 24.13
N THR A 4 -30.71 -52.18 24.41
CA THR A 4 -31.26 -50.86 24.10
C THR A 4 -31.12 -50.63 22.59
N GLN A 5 -32.22 -50.63 21.87
CA GLN A 5 -32.29 -50.27 20.44
C GLN A 5 -32.08 -48.77 20.28
N ILE A 6 -30.92 -48.37 19.73
CA ILE A 6 -30.66 -46.99 19.34
C ILE A 6 -31.46 -46.73 18.07
N LYS A 7 -32.52 -45.92 18.17
CA LYS A 7 -33.36 -45.50 17.04
C LYS A 7 -32.55 -44.50 16.18
N ASN A 8 -31.96 -44.98 15.10
CA ASN A 8 -31.29 -44.11 14.10
C ASN A 8 -32.34 -43.21 13.42
N ARG A 9 -32.30 -41.92 13.72
CA ARG A 9 -33.09 -40.92 13.01
C ARG A 9 -32.33 -40.55 11.72
N GLY A 10 -32.92 -40.93 10.58
CA GLY A 10 -32.40 -40.52 9.26
C GLY A 10 -32.65 -39.03 8.99
N PHE A 11 -31.74 -38.36 8.28
CA PHE A 11 -31.91 -37.01 7.80
C PHE A 11 -32.96 -36.96 6.68
N THR A 12 -33.77 -35.92 6.68
CA THR A 12 -34.72 -35.67 5.56
C THR A 12 -34.04 -34.90 4.44
N LEU A 13 -34.47 -35.11 3.18
CA LEU A 13 -33.97 -34.35 2.01
C LEU A 13 -34.19 -32.83 2.18
N VAL A 14 -35.29 -32.44 2.85
CA VAL A 14 -35.62 -31.03 3.09
C VAL A 14 -34.65 -30.38 4.08
N GLU A 15 -34.24 -31.09 5.15
CA GLU A 15 -33.23 -30.58 6.09
C GLU A 15 -31.89 -30.34 5.41
N LEU A 16 -31.46 -31.26 4.54
CA LEU A 16 -30.23 -31.07 3.78
C LEU A 16 -30.33 -29.87 2.79
N LEU A 17 -31.47 -29.72 2.11
CA LEU A 17 -31.70 -28.65 1.14
C LEU A 17 -31.66 -27.28 1.80
N ILE A 18 -32.30 -27.09 2.95
CA ILE A 18 -32.29 -25.83 3.69
C ILE A 18 -30.85 -25.43 4.07
N VAL A 19 -30.04 -26.37 4.53
CA VAL A 19 -28.65 -26.13 4.96
C VAL A 19 -27.80 -25.63 3.79
N ILE A 20 -27.88 -26.32 2.63
CA ILE A 20 -27.08 -25.90 1.47
C ILE A 20 -27.52 -24.50 0.92
N VAL A 21 -28.80 -24.18 0.98
CA VAL A 21 -29.31 -22.85 0.57
C VAL A 21 -28.79 -21.76 1.49
N ILE A 22 -28.81 -21.99 2.81
CA ILE A 22 -28.29 -21.02 3.79
C ILE A 22 -26.78 -20.83 3.60
N ILE A 23 -26.01 -21.90 3.41
CA ILE A 23 -24.57 -21.82 3.15
C ILE A 23 -24.28 -21.05 1.86
N ALA A 24 -25.04 -21.29 0.80
CA ALA A 24 -24.88 -20.59 -0.47
C ALA A 24 -25.10 -19.07 -0.32
N ILE A 25 -26.13 -18.64 0.39
CA ILE A 25 -26.41 -17.21 0.64
C ILE A 25 -25.29 -16.59 1.48
N LEU A 26 -24.87 -17.23 2.57
CA LEU A 26 -23.83 -16.73 3.45
C LEU A 26 -22.47 -16.61 2.72
N THR A 27 -22.17 -17.58 1.84
CA THR A 27 -20.92 -17.57 1.04
C THR A 27 -20.87 -16.34 0.11
N VAL A 28 -21.96 -16.04 -0.59
CA VAL A 28 -22.00 -14.89 -1.51
C VAL A 28 -21.83 -13.56 -0.76
N VAL A 29 -22.53 -13.38 0.36
CA VAL A 29 -22.43 -12.16 1.18
C VAL A 29 -21.02 -11.99 1.74
N SER A 30 -20.42 -13.08 2.23
CA SER A 30 -19.05 -13.06 2.77
C SER A 30 -18.00 -12.69 1.72
N LEU A 31 -18.16 -13.17 0.48
CA LEU A 31 -17.22 -12.88 -0.61
C LEU A 31 -17.21 -11.39 -0.98
N VAL A 32 -18.38 -10.75 -1.06
CA VAL A 32 -18.49 -9.31 -1.37
C VAL A 32 -17.88 -8.46 -0.26
N ALA A 33 -18.17 -8.79 1.01
CA ALA A 33 -17.61 -8.09 2.17
C ALA A 33 -16.08 -8.22 2.24
N TYR A 34 -15.52 -9.39 1.89
CA TYR A 34 -14.09 -9.66 1.93
C TYR A 34 -13.31 -8.81 0.92
N ASN A 35 -13.81 -8.63 -0.31
CA ASN A 35 -13.16 -7.79 -1.32
C ASN A 35 -13.07 -6.32 -0.89
N GLY A 36 -14.12 -5.79 -0.27
CA GLY A 36 -14.12 -4.42 0.26
C GLY A 36 -13.06 -4.24 1.36
N LEU A 37 -12.95 -5.20 2.28
CA LEU A 37 -11.98 -5.18 3.36
C LEU A 37 -10.54 -5.25 2.85
N GLN A 38 -10.26 -6.09 1.84
CA GLN A 38 -8.96 -6.19 1.20
C GLN A 38 -8.52 -4.86 0.56
N ASN A 39 -9.42 -4.20 -0.17
CA ASN A 39 -9.11 -2.92 -0.81
C ASN A 39 -8.82 -1.84 0.23
N GLN A 40 -9.58 -1.81 1.33
CA GLN A 40 -9.33 -0.89 2.44
C GLN A 40 -7.97 -1.15 3.11
N ALA A 41 -7.62 -2.41 3.34
CA ALA A 41 -6.32 -2.79 3.90
C ALA A 41 -5.16 -2.37 2.98
N LYS A 42 -5.27 -2.62 1.67
CA LYS A 42 -4.29 -2.18 0.66
C LYS A 42 -4.14 -0.66 0.63
N THR A 43 -5.25 0.08 0.65
CA THR A 43 -5.24 1.55 0.70
C THR A 43 -4.56 2.06 1.97
N SER A 44 -4.84 1.47 3.12
CA SER A 44 -4.19 1.82 4.39
C SER A 44 -2.68 1.59 4.33
N THR A 45 -2.23 0.47 3.76
CA THR A 45 -0.80 0.19 3.56
C THR A 45 -0.17 1.19 2.60
N ALA A 46 -0.81 1.48 1.46
CA ALA A 46 -0.31 2.44 0.47
C ALA A 46 -0.17 3.86 1.06
N LYS A 47 -1.16 4.29 1.83
CA LYS A 47 -1.10 5.56 2.56
C LYS A 47 0.05 5.58 3.59
N SER A 48 0.23 4.52 4.36
CA SER A 48 1.33 4.41 5.33
C SER A 48 2.70 4.43 4.64
N THR A 49 2.83 3.80 3.48
CA THR A 49 4.04 3.85 2.65
C THR A 49 4.31 5.29 2.19
N ALA A 50 3.30 6.00 1.67
CA ALA A 50 3.43 7.40 1.26
C ALA A 50 3.79 8.33 2.42
N ASP A 51 3.18 8.14 3.60
CA ASP A 51 3.51 8.90 4.80
C ASP A 51 4.95 8.63 5.28
N SER A 52 5.45 7.41 5.10
CA SER A 52 6.84 7.06 5.39
C SER A 52 7.81 7.75 4.44
N VAL A 53 7.51 7.77 3.13
CA VAL A 53 8.28 8.51 2.13
C VAL A 53 8.27 10.00 2.45
N ALA A 54 7.11 10.57 2.80
CA ALA A 54 6.97 11.98 3.18
C ALA A 54 7.89 12.36 4.36
N LYS A 55 7.88 11.57 5.42
CA LYS A 55 8.76 11.78 6.58
C LYS A 55 10.24 11.71 6.21
N LYS A 56 10.60 10.75 5.33
CA LYS A 56 11.98 10.63 4.85
C LYS A 56 12.40 11.79 3.97
N ALA A 57 11.48 12.34 3.15
CA ALA A 57 11.71 13.53 2.35
C ALA A 57 11.94 14.78 3.24
N GLU A 58 11.20 14.92 4.33
CA GLU A 58 11.40 15.98 5.30
C GLU A 58 12.74 15.86 6.05
N LEU A 59 13.14 14.62 6.43
CA LEU A 59 14.47 14.39 7.02
C LEU A 59 15.59 14.76 6.06
N TYR A 60 15.47 14.36 4.78
CA TYR A 60 16.43 14.75 3.75
C TYR A 60 16.52 16.27 3.61
N ASN A 61 15.38 16.96 3.53
CA ASN A 61 15.33 18.42 3.46
C ASN A 61 15.99 19.09 4.69
N THR A 62 15.80 18.53 5.89
CA THR A 62 16.43 19.06 7.11
C THR A 62 17.96 18.96 7.05
N GLU A 63 18.51 17.90 6.45
CA GLU A 63 19.95 17.68 6.36
C GLU A 63 20.61 18.36 5.15
N LYS A 64 19.90 18.43 4.01
CA LYS A 64 20.44 18.94 2.74
C LYS A 64 19.96 20.34 2.37
N GLY A 65 18.89 20.84 2.99
CA GLY A 65 18.31 22.15 2.71
C GLY A 65 17.37 22.19 1.50
N HIS A 66 17.09 21.05 0.87
CA HIS A 66 16.16 20.90 -0.24
C HIS A 66 15.52 19.49 -0.24
N TYR A 67 14.41 19.32 -0.96
CA TYR A 67 13.78 18.01 -1.10
C TYR A 67 14.51 17.13 -2.11
N PRO A 68 14.38 15.78 -2.02
CA PRO A 68 15.00 14.86 -2.96
C PRO A 68 14.49 15.05 -4.39
N GLU A 69 15.36 14.81 -5.38
CA GLU A 69 14.98 14.88 -6.78
C GLU A 69 14.10 13.71 -7.26
N GLY A 70 14.11 12.58 -6.54
CA GLY A 70 13.34 11.42 -6.89
C GLY A 70 13.35 10.33 -5.81
N LEU A 71 12.50 9.33 -5.97
CA LEU A 71 12.36 8.22 -5.03
C LEU A 71 13.62 7.36 -4.93
N THR A 72 14.44 7.32 -5.98
CA THR A 72 15.69 6.55 -6.03
C THR A 72 16.69 6.96 -4.96
N ILE A 73 16.70 8.23 -4.56
CA ILE A 73 17.58 8.74 -3.49
C ILE A 73 17.34 7.99 -2.17
N PHE A 74 16.09 7.65 -1.87
CA PHE A 74 15.75 6.90 -0.66
C PHE A 74 16.21 5.45 -0.73
N THR A 75 16.13 4.81 -1.90
CA THR A 75 16.35 3.36 -2.05
C THR A 75 17.80 3.01 -2.38
N SER A 76 18.56 3.93 -2.97
CA SER A 76 19.97 3.70 -3.33
C SER A 76 20.97 4.11 -2.25
N ASN A 77 20.51 4.76 -1.16
CA ASN A 77 21.36 5.31 -0.12
C ASN A 77 22.44 6.30 -0.67
N THR A 78 22.14 6.93 -1.79
CA THR A 78 22.94 7.99 -2.39
C THR A 78 22.34 9.33 -2.02
N ASP A 79 23.18 10.36 -1.92
CA ASP A 79 22.72 11.74 -1.99
C ASP A 79 22.78 12.22 -3.47
N ASP A 80 22.47 13.48 -3.74
CA ASP A 80 22.57 14.08 -5.08
C ASP A 80 24.00 14.06 -5.63
N SER A 81 24.99 13.85 -4.79
CA SER A 81 26.32 13.48 -5.21
C SER A 81 26.36 11.96 -5.39
N THR A 82 26.59 11.49 -6.58
CA THR A 82 26.59 10.09 -7.04
C THR A 82 27.46 9.12 -6.25
N THR A 83 27.95 9.49 -5.07
CA THR A 83 28.87 8.72 -4.25
C THR A 83 28.14 8.15 -3.01
N PRO A 84 28.01 6.83 -2.88
CA PRO A 84 27.49 6.25 -1.66
C PRO A 84 28.36 6.62 -0.45
N PRO A 85 27.79 6.74 0.77
CA PRO A 85 28.58 6.97 1.96
C PRO A 85 29.69 5.92 2.10
N SER A 86 30.91 6.36 2.31
CA SER A 86 32.12 5.52 2.35
C SER A 86 32.18 4.52 3.50
N ASP A 87 31.25 4.60 4.45
CA ASP A 87 31.26 3.85 5.70
C ASP A 87 30.18 2.74 5.80
N ASN A 88 29.47 2.43 4.69
CA ASN A 88 28.33 1.50 4.66
C ASN A 88 27.20 1.87 5.64
N LYS A 89 27.22 3.07 6.22
CA LYS A 89 26.17 3.57 7.09
C LYS A 89 25.00 4.08 6.27
N LYS A 90 23.82 3.56 6.57
CA LYS A 90 22.60 4.02 5.90
C LYS A 90 22.24 5.42 6.37
N ASN A 91 21.94 6.31 5.43
CA ASN A 91 21.46 7.66 5.72
C ASN A 91 20.13 7.61 6.49
N SER A 92 19.83 8.67 7.24
CA SER A 92 18.59 8.76 8.04
C SER A 92 17.33 8.65 7.18
N TRP A 93 17.37 9.07 5.91
CA TRP A 93 16.29 8.99 4.93
C TRP A 93 16.24 7.67 4.16
N TYR A 94 17.19 6.76 4.33
CA TYR A 94 17.19 5.49 3.61
C TYR A 94 15.92 4.66 3.84
N MET A 95 15.41 4.05 2.77
CA MET A 95 14.31 3.09 2.77
C MET A 95 14.72 1.85 1.96
N SER A 96 14.34 0.67 2.42
CA SER A 96 14.55 -0.55 1.65
C SER A 96 13.73 -0.51 0.35
N GLY A 97 14.34 -0.89 -0.77
CA GLY A 97 13.63 -1.04 -2.05
C GLY A 97 12.54 -2.13 -2.03
N GLU A 98 12.46 -2.94 -0.98
CA GLU A 98 11.36 -3.88 -0.75
C GLU A 98 10.16 -3.24 -0.05
N SER A 99 10.37 -2.13 0.65
CA SER A 99 9.30 -1.41 1.38
C SER A 99 8.65 -0.29 0.57
N VAL A 100 9.26 0.11 -0.54
CA VAL A 100 8.73 1.12 -1.46
C VAL A 100 9.19 0.82 -2.89
N LYS A 101 8.28 0.97 -3.85
CA LYS A 101 8.54 0.78 -5.29
C LYS A 101 8.20 2.04 -6.06
N SER A 102 9.11 2.47 -6.94
CA SER A 102 8.84 3.60 -7.84
C SER A 102 7.91 3.17 -8.95
N ALA A 103 6.82 3.88 -9.14
CA ALA A 103 5.84 3.61 -10.18
C ALA A 103 5.21 4.91 -10.70
N THR A 104 4.73 4.90 -11.92
CA THR A 104 3.81 5.92 -12.43
C THR A 104 2.39 5.44 -12.18
N LEU A 105 1.61 6.20 -11.44
CA LEU A 105 0.25 5.85 -11.06
C LEU A 105 -0.77 6.48 -12.00
N THR A 106 -1.77 5.71 -12.41
CA THR A 106 -2.86 6.15 -13.28
C THR A 106 -4.19 5.78 -12.66
N ASP A 107 -5.14 6.71 -12.67
CA ASP A 107 -6.50 6.45 -12.19
C ASP A 107 -7.13 5.28 -12.96
N GLY A 108 -7.79 4.39 -12.23
CA GLY A 108 -8.44 3.20 -12.79
C GLY A 108 -7.49 2.04 -13.12
N SER A 109 -6.17 2.20 -12.96
CA SER A 109 -5.18 1.14 -13.22
C SER A 109 -4.47 0.74 -11.94
N VAL A 110 -4.72 -0.48 -11.46
CA VAL A 110 -4.07 -1.01 -10.26
C VAL A 110 -2.58 -1.20 -10.52
N PRO A 111 -1.69 -0.61 -9.71
CA PRO A 111 -0.25 -0.74 -9.92
C PRO A 111 0.23 -2.18 -9.67
N ALA A 112 1.23 -2.62 -10.47
CA ALA A 112 1.79 -3.98 -10.39
C ALA A 112 2.40 -4.29 -9.02
N ASP A 113 3.06 -3.31 -8.40
CA ASP A 113 3.68 -3.42 -7.08
C ASP A 113 2.68 -3.22 -5.92
N GLY A 114 1.39 -3.15 -6.24
CA GLY A 114 0.30 -3.06 -5.26
C GLY A 114 0.44 -1.84 -4.35
N PRO A 115 0.29 -2.02 -3.02
CA PRO A 115 0.30 -0.92 -2.07
C PRO A 115 1.68 -0.32 -1.79
N LEU A 116 2.76 -0.89 -2.33
CA LEU A 116 4.12 -0.37 -2.20
C LEU A 116 4.48 0.60 -3.34
N ALA A 117 3.65 0.67 -4.38
CA ALA A 117 3.82 1.56 -5.53
C ALA A 117 3.61 3.02 -5.14
N ILE A 118 4.65 3.82 -5.31
CA ILE A 118 4.65 5.26 -5.02
C ILE A 118 5.17 6.02 -6.24
N GLU A 119 4.46 7.07 -6.62
CA GLU A 119 4.94 8.05 -7.59
C GLU A 119 5.42 9.29 -6.83
N TYR A 120 6.69 9.65 -7.03
CA TYR A 120 7.29 10.82 -6.40
C TYR A 120 7.54 11.89 -7.46
N VAL A 121 6.99 13.08 -7.25
CA VAL A 121 7.13 14.21 -8.14
C VAL A 121 7.71 15.40 -7.37
N LYS A 122 8.92 15.83 -7.71
CA LYS A 122 9.55 17.00 -7.08
C LYS A 122 8.86 18.31 -7.48
N CYS A 123 8.90 19.29 -6.62
CA CYS A 123 8.28 20.61 -6.82
C CYS A 123 9.27 21.76 -6.56
N PRO A 124 9.45 22.69 -7.48
CA PRO A 124 9.03 22.65 -8.88
C PRO A 124 9.76 21.55 -9.66
N GLY A 125 9.09 20.94 -10.63
CA GLY A 125 9.64 19.80 -11.39
C GLY A 125 10.94 20.08 -12.15
N SER A 126 11.20 21.33 -12.53
CA SER A 126 12.40 21.79 -13.24
C SER A 126 13.57 22.13 -12.30
N SER A 127 13.37 22.18 -11.00
CA SER A 127 14.42 22.58 -10.04
C SER A 127 15.41 21.46 -9.74
N THR A 128 16.70 21.81 -9.63
CA THR A 128 17.75 20.96 -9.06
C THR A 128 17.79 21.04 -7.53
N SER A 129 17.12 22.03 -6.94
CA SER A 129 16.95 22.17 -5.50
C SER A 129 15.45 22.32 -5.20
N PRO A 130 14.67 21.21 -5.20
CA PRO A 130 13.23 21.28 -5.01
C PRO A 130 12.89 21.80 -3.61
N THR A 131 11.83 22.63 -3.52
CA THR A 131 11.33 23.17 -2.26
C THR A 131 10.19 22.34 -1.68
N GLY A 132 9.73 21.32 -2.40
CA GLY A 132 8.70 20.40 -1.98
C GLY A 132 8.60 19.18 -2.88
N ALA A 133 7.62 18.32 -2.59
CA ALA A 133 7.29 17.16 -3.40
C ALA A 133 5.83 16.76 -3.27
N GLN A 134 5.31 16.13 -4.32
CA GLN A 134 4.05 15.38 -4.31
C GLN A 134 4.35 13.90 -4.31
N ILE A 135 3.81 13.20 -3.34
CA ILE A 135 3.96 11.76 -3.16
C ILE A 135 2.60 11.14 -3.38
N TYR A 136 2.45 10.44 -4.51
CA TYR A 136 1.19 9.80 -4.85
C TYR A 136 1.19 8.35 -4.42
N TYR A 137 0.07 7.91 -3.87
CA TYR A 137 -0.24 6.51 -3.61
C TYR A 137 -1.57 6.14 -4.28
N TYR A 138 -1.80 4.86 -4.48
CA TYR A 138 -3.03 4.37 -5.08
C TYR A 138 -4.06 4.01 -4.01
N ASP A 139 -5.26 4.57 -4.12
CA ASP A 139 -6.41 4.19 -3.31
C ASP A 139 -7.19 3.07 -4.03
N PHE A 140 -7.08 1.86 -3.50
CA PHE A 140 -7.71 0.65 -4.04
C PHE A 140 -9.23 0.63 -3.84
N SER A 141 -9.77 1.48 -2.95
CA SER A 141 -11.20 1.57 -2.70
C SER A 141 -11.90 2.46 -3.73
N SER A 142 -11.27 3.56 -4.11
CA SER A 142 -11.79 4.51 -5.09
C SER A 142 -11.21 4.33 -6.50
N ASN A 143 -10.20 3.46 -6.67
CA ASN A 143 -9.44 3.26 -7.90
C ASN A 143 -8.80 4.55 -8.44
N LYS A 144 -8.26 5.38 -7.56
CA LYS A 144 -7.64 6.67 -7.91
C LYS A 144 -6.29 6.84 -7.26
N LYS A 145 -5.42 7.64 -7.89
CA LYS A 145 -4.22 8.12 -7.23
C LYS A 145 -4.53 9.31 -6.32
N VAL A 146 -3.91 9.33 -5.15
CA VAL A 146 -4.07 10.37 -4.14
C VAL A 146 -2.73 10.96 -3.80
N ALA A 147 -2.65 12.30 -3.76
CA ALA A 147 -1.42 13.02 -3.46
C ALA A 147 -1.25 13.30 -1.95
N ARG A 148 -0.01 13.14 -1.48
CA ARG A 148 0.50 13.69 -0.22
C ARG A 148 1.53 14.75 -0.56
N VAL A 149 1.29 16.00 -0.18
CA VAL A 149 2.20 17.12 -0.45
C VAL A 149 3.11 17.37 0.76
N VAL A 150 4.39 17.61 0.53
CA VAL A 150 5.37 18.03 1.53
C VAL A 150 6.13 19.26 0.99
N GLY A 151 6.50 20.18 1.87
CA GLY A 151 7.16 21.43 1.48
C GLY A 151 6.26 22.39 0.73
N THR A 152 6.87 23.18 -0.16
CA THR A 152 6.22 24.25 -0.93
C THR A 152 6.53 24.14 -2.43
N GLY A 153 5.86 24.95 -3.25
CA GLY A 153 6.18 25.03 -4.69
C GLY A 153 5.50 23.98 -5.57
N CYS A 154 4.52 23.21 -5.02
CA CYS A 154 3.69 22.27 -5.80
C CYS A 154 2.40 22.90 -6.38
#